data_107f4ad38b450c4f0ed7725c47dd14ce
#
_entry.id   107f4ad38b450c4f0ed7725c47dd14ce
#
_cell.length_a   1.000
_cell.length_b   1.000
_cell.length_c   1.000
_cell.angle_alpha   90.00
_cell.angle_beta   90.00
_cell.angle_gamma   90.00
#
_symmetry.space_group_name_H-M   'P 1'
#
loop_
_entity.id
_entity.type
_entity.pdbx_description
1 polymer ?
#
loop_
_entity_poly.entity_id
_entity_poly.type
_entity_poly.pdbx_seq_one_letter_code
_entity_poly.pdbx_strand_id
1 'polypeptide(L)'
;MLLKQVVEAHAASNGSAGARSIAMMVTQAGIPLSRYRAGRRMKQLGLTSTQPPSHRYKKADQPHLAIPNLLDREFDVTVPNKTWAGDITYLWTGARWAYLAVVIDLFSRKPVGWALSLSPNTDLVKKALLMAYESRGEPKGVLFHSDQGCQYTSQGFRQLLWRYRMTQSLSRRGNCWDNAPTERFFRSLKTEWVPAIGYPSIATAKSSIIEYMVGYYSSLRPHKHNDGLPPNEIEKKYWNAQKAVARNT
;
A
#
# COMPACT_ATOMS: atom_id res chain seq x y z
N MET A 1 -10.58 17.13 26.16
CA MET A 1 -10.21 17.31 24.72
C MET A 1 -9.16 16.29 24.25
N LEU A 2 -7.93 16.26 24.81
CA LEU A 2 -6.85 15.35 24.35
C LEU A 2 -7.20 13.84 24.43
N LEU A 3 -7.84 13.37 25.51
CA LEU A 3 -8.21 11.95 25.64
C LEU A 3 -9.20 11.52 24.55
N LYS A 4 -10.17 12.38 24.20
CA LYS A 4 -11.12 12.14 23.12
C LYS A 4 -10.41 11.97 21.79
N GLN A 5 -9.44 12.84 21.45
CA GLN A 5 -8.65 12.74 20.23
C GLN A 5 -7.81 11.46 20.17
N VAL A 6 -7.25 10.99 21.28
CA VAL A 6 -6.53 9.71 21.34
C VAL A 6 -7.46 8.53 21.06
N VAL A 7 -8.69 8.54 21.61
CA VAL A 7 -9.70 7.50 21.33
C VAL A 7 -10.12 7.53 19.87
N GLU A 8 -10.41 8.71 19.31
CA GLU A 8 -10.81 8.89 17.92
C GLU A 8 -9.71 8.41 16.95
N ALA A 9 -8.45 8.79 17.21
CA ALA A 9 -7.32 8.32 16.41
C ALA A 9 -7.11 6.80 16.49
N HIS A 10 -7.29 6.20 17.67
CA HIS A 10 -7.21 4.76 17.84
C HIS A 10 -8.37 4.05 17.15
N ALA A 11 -9.59 4.56 17.24
CA ALA A 11 -10.77 4.04 16.55
C ALA A 11 -10.62 4.15 15.02
N ALA A 12 -10.15 5.30 14.50
CA ALA A 12 -9.89 5.50 13.07
C ALA A 12 -8.86 4.52 12.49
N SER A 13 -7.97 3.98 13.33
CA SER A 13 -6.99 2.94 12.95
C SER A 13 -7.53 1.51 13.11
N ASN A 14 -8.83 1.33 13.35
CA ASN A 14 -9.41 0.04 13.70
C ASN A 14 -8.71 -0.63 14.90
N GLY A 15 -8.29 0.18 15.88
CA GLY A 15 -7.61 -0.31 17.09
C GLY A 15 -6.15 -0.75 16.89
N SER A 16 -5.56 -0.55 15.70
CA SER A 16 -4.21 -1.05 15.39
C SER A 16 -3.09 -0.08 15.77
N ALA A 17 -3.36 1.23 15.82
CA ALA A 17 -2.33 2.24 16.02
C ALA A 17 -1.68 2.19 17.41
N GLY A 18 -0.36 2.18 17.44
CA GLY A 18 0.43 2.31 18.65
C GLY A 18 0.76 3.77 18.98
N ALA A 19 1.40 4.00 20.14
CA ALA A 19 1.69 5.33 20.69
C ALA A 19 2.39 6.29 19.71
N ARG A 20 3.27 5.78 18.81
CA ARG A 20 3.93 6.61 17.80
C ARG A 20 2.93 7.11 16.75
N SER A 21 2.11 6.23 16.21
CA SER A 21 1.09 6.57 15.20
C SER A 21 0.01 7.47 15.78
N ILE A 22 -0.47 7.19 17.00
CA ILE A 22 -1.43 8.05 17.72
C ILE A 22 -0.86 9.46 17.93
N ALA A 23 0.40 9.58 18.36
CA ALA A 23 1.04 10.89 18.52
C ALA A 23 1.05 11.68 17.21
N MET A 24 1.40 11.04 16.09
CA MET A 24 1.43 11.69 14.78
C MET A 24 0.04 12.09 14.29
N MET A 25 -0.95 11.19 14.38
CA MET A 25 -2.34 11.47 13.95
C MET A 25 -2.95 12.64 14.73
N VAL A 26 -2.79 12.66 16.06
CA VAL A 26 -3.31 13.74 16.92
C VAL A 26 -2.57 15.06 16.67
N THR A 27 -1.26 15.00 16.40
CA THR A 27 -0.49 16.22 16.06
C THR A 27 -0.92 16.77 14.71
N GLN A 28 -1.18 15.93 13.71
CA GLN A 28 -1.72 16.33 12.40
C GLN A 28 -3.13 16.93 12.50
N ALA A 29 -3.91 16.51 13.50
CA ALA A 29 -5.20 17.11 13.82
C ALA A 29 -5.09 18.44 14.61
N GLY A 30 -3.88 19.00 14.75
CA GLY A 30 -3.64 20.30 15.36
C GLY A 30 -3.33 20.29 16.86
N ILE A 31 -3.21 19.12 17.51
CA ILE A 31 -2.90 19.03 18.94
C ILE A 31 -1.51 18.39 19.13
N PRO A 32 -0.43 19.14 19.39
CA PRO A 32 0.91 18.59 19.59
C PRO A 32 0.96 17.51 20.67
N LEU A 33 1.33 16.29 20.30
CA LEU A 33 1.36 15.15 21.19
C LEU A 33 2.66 14.35 21.00
N SER A 34 3.47 14.26 22.05
CA SER A 34 4.66 13.40 22.02
C SER A 34 4.31 11.92 22.16
N ARG A 35 5.16 11.03 21.61
CA ARG A 35 5.02 9.58 21.74
C ARG A 35 4.87 9.12 23.19
N TYR A 36 5.63 9.70 24.10
CA TYR A 36 5.59 9.35 25.52
C TYR A 36 4.22 9.69 26.13
N ARG A 37 3.72 10.90 25.88
CA ARG A 37 2.38 11.33 26.34
C ARG A 37 1.27 10.49 25.72
N ALA A 38 1.37 10.17 24.44
CA ALA A 38 0.42 9.27 23.76
C ALA A 38 0.38 7.89 24.44
N GLY A 39 1.53 7.29 24.71
CA GLY A 39 1.62 6.00 25.41
C GLY A 39 0.99 6.01 26.79
N ARG A 40 1.22 7.08 27.58
CA ARG A 40 0.56 7.24 28.90
C ARG A 40 -0.96 7.34 28.76
N ARG A 41 -1.46 8.07 27.77
CA ARG A 41 -2.91 8.22 27.53
C ARG A 41 -3.53 6.93 27.04
N MET A 42 -2.88 6.20 26.13
CA MET A 42 -3.32 4.87 25.73
C MET A 42 -3.41 3.92 26.92
N LYS A 43 -2.38 3.87 27.77
CA LYS A 43 -2.41 3.05 29.01
C LYS A 43 -3.56 3.44 29.93
N GLN A 44 -3.78 4.74 30.15
CA GLN A 44 -4.90 5.26 30.96
C GLN A 44 -6.27 4.83 30.42
N LEU A 45 -6.40 4.71 29.10
CA LEU A 45 -7.64 4.35 28.41
C LEU A 45 -7.76 2.84 28.11
N GLY A 46 -6.78 2.01 28.55
CA GLY A 46 -6.77 0.58 28.25
C GLY A 46 -6.58 0.24 26.77
N LEU A 47 -6.06 1.18 25.96
CA LEU A 47 -5.88 0.98 24.53
C LEU A 47 -4.56 0.24 24.23
N THR A 48 -4.66 -0.79 23.40
CA THR A 48 -3.51 -1.59 22.94
C THR A 48 -3.41 -1.58 21.42
N SER A 49 -2.19 -1.68 20.87
CA SER A 49 -1.99 -1.80 19.43
C SER A 49 -1.89 -3.26 19.00
N THR A 50 -2.40 -3.57 17.81
CA THR A 50 -2.25 -4.89 17.20
C THR A 50 -0.79 -5.13 16.77
N GLN A 51 -0.22 -6.28 17.15
CA GLN A 51 1.13 -6.66 16.75
C GLN A 51 1.09 -7.67 15.60
N PRO A 52 1.95 -7.52 14.57
CA PRO A 52 1.98 -8.48 13.48
C PRO A 52 2.54 -9.84 13.94
N PRO A 53 1.98 -10.97 13.44
CA PRO A 53 2.54 -12.29 13.70
C PRO A 53 3.93 -12.43 13.03
N SER A 54 4.76 -13.37 13.56
CA SER A 54 6.05 -13.67 12.93
C SER A 54 5.84 -14.37 11.57
N HIS A 55 6.61 -13.98 10.56
CA HIS A 55 6.46 -14.46 9.18
C HIS A 55 7.59 -15.43 8.81
N ARG A 56 7.25 -16.56 8.14
CA ARG A 56 8.21 -17.48 7.53
C ARG A 56 8.06 -17.46 6.01
N TYR A 57 9.17 -17.25 5.29
CA TYR A 57 9.20 -17.24 3.82
C TYR A 57 9.26 -18.63 3.22
N LYS A 58 8.50 -18.85 2.12
CA LYS A 58 8.59 -20.07 1.28
C LYS A 58 9.33 -19.74 -0.01
N LYS A 59 10.25 -20.62 -0.44
CA LYS A 59 10.95 -20.52 -1.72
C LYS A 59 10.08 -21.13 -2.83
N ALA A 60 9.99 -20.47 -3.99
CA ALA A 60 9.30 -20.96 -5.18
C ALA A 60 10.32 -21.51 -6.21
N ASP A 61 9.93 -22.57 -6.94
CA ASP A 61 10.79 -23.28 -7.86
C ASP A 61 10.11 -23.43 -9.23
N GLN A 62 10.30 -22.45 -10.14
CA GLN A 62 9.84 -22.50 -11.54
C GLN A 62 10.78 -21.72 -12.48
N PRO A 63 10.92 -22.13 -13.80
CA PRO A 63 11.74 -21.43 -14.79
C PRO A 63 11.06 -20.13 -15.22
N HIS A 64 11.85 -19.06 -15.47
CA HIS A 64 11.34 -17.71 -15.68
C HIS A 64 11.93 -17.00 -16.90
N LEU A 65 11.17 -16.02 -17.42
CA LEU A 65 11.59 -15.08 -18.44
C LEU A 65 12.73 -14.18 -17.95
N ALA A 66 13.70 -13.91 -18.79
CA ALA A 66 14.85 -13.04 -18.49
C ALA A 66 14.46 -11.54 -18.53
N ILE A 67 13.55 -11.10 -17.65
CA ILE A 67 13.24 -9.68 -17.46
C ILE A 67 14.11 -9.19 -16.29
N PRO A 68 14.94 -8.15 -16.49
CA PRO A 68 15.88 -7.71 -15.47
C PRO A 68 15.19 -7.03 -14.29
N ASN A 69 15.85 -7.05 -13.13
CA ASN A 69 15.49 -6.22 -11.97
C ASN A 69 16.08 -4.82 -12.19
N LEU A 70 15.29 -3.94 -12.81
CA LEU A 70 15.68 -2.56 -13.07
C LEU A 70 15.49 -1.64 -11.86
N LEU A 71 14.64 -2.03 -10.91
CA LEU A 71 14.41 -1.26 -9.67
C LEU A 71 15.58 -1.39 -8.70
N ASP A 72 16.23 -2.53 -8.67
CA ASP A 72 17.40 -2.88 -7.84
C ASP A 72 17.36 -2.35 -6.40
N ARG A 73 16.17 -2.38 -5.78
CA ARG A 73 15.86 -1.88 -4.43
C ARG A 73 16.00 -0.36 -4.24
N GLU A 74 16.07 0.40 -5.32
CA GLU A 74 16.01 1.86 -5.25
C GLU A 74 14.57 2.32 -4.96
N PHE A 75 14.17 2.13 -3.72
CA PHE A 75 12.79 2.44 -3.29
C PHE A 75 12.57 3.92 -2.99
N ASP A 76 13.61 4.73 -2.88
CA ASP A 76 13.50 6.17 -2.57
C ASP A 76 13.24 6.97 -3.84
N VAL A 77 12.01 6.85 -4.34
CA VAL A 77 11.53 7.53 -5.54
C VAL A 77 11.11 8.96 -5.18
N THR A 78 11.61 9.94 -5.92
CA THR A 78 11.42 11.38 -5.61
C THR A 78 10.27 12.05 -6.36
N VAL A 79 9.67 11.36 -7.34
CA VAL A 79 8.63 11.91 -8.23
C VAL A 79 7.45 10.94 -8.32
N PRO A 80 6.20 11.41 -8.19
CA PRO A 80 5.01 10.59 -8.42
C PRO A 80 4.98 9.99 -9.83
N ASN A 81 4.41 8.81 -9.97
CA ASN A 81 4.25 8.11 -11.25
C ASN A 81 5.55 7.75 -11.97
N LYS A 82 6.70 7.79 -11.30
CA LYS A 82 7.97 7.33 -11.86
C LYS A 82 8.14 5.81 -11.72
N THR A 83 7.79 5.27 -10.57
CA THR A 83 7.95 3.84 -10.28
C THR A 83 6.73 3.34 -9.51
N TRP A 84 6.09 2.31 -10.06
CA TRP A 84 5.00 1.59 -9.41
C TRP A 84 5.44 0.18 -9.06
N ALA A 85 4.96 -0.34 -7.95
CA ALA A 85 5.17 -1.73 -7.57
C ALA A 85 3.82 -2.44 -7.44
N GLY A 86 3.74 -3.66 -7.99
CA GLY A 86 2.54 -4.48 -7.95
C GLY A 86 2.78 -5.81 -7.25
N ASP A 87 1.74 -6.32 -6.58
CA ASP A 87 1.76 -7.64 -5.96
C ASP A 87 0.33 -8.14 -5.68
N ILE A 88 0.19 -9.44 -5.40
CA ILE A 88 -1.08 -10.10 -5.10
C ILE A 88 -1.03 -10.69 -3.70
N THR A 89 -2.10 -10.48 -2.93
CA THR A 89 -2.31 -11.20 -1.68
C THR A 89 -3.66 -11.93 -1.70
N TYR A 90 -3.83 -12.88 -0.78
CA TYR A 90 -5.05 -13.63 -0.62
C TYR A 90 -5.71 -13.31 0.72
N LEU A 91 -7.05 -13.31 0.72
CA LEU A 91 -7.92 -12.97 1.85
C LEU A 91 -9.01 -14.02 1.97
N TRP A 92 -9.26 -14.50 3.19
CA TRP A 92 -10.34 -15.44 3.43
C TRP A 92 -11.68 -14.72 3.46
N THR A 93 -12.68 -15.26 2.74
CA THR A 93 -14.03 -14.66 2.64
C THR A 93 -15.12 -15.62 3.12
N GLY A 94 -14.85 -16.34 4.19
CA GLY A 94 -15.81 -17.23 4.85
C GLY A 94 -15.96 -18.60 4.17
N ALA A 95 -16.11 -18.61 2.85
CA ALA A 95 -16.30 -19.85 2.07
C ALA A 95 -15.11 -20.17 1.14
N ARG A 96 -14.35 -19.18 0.72
CA ARG A 96 -13.26 -19.33 -0.25
C ARG A 96 -12.22 -18.21 -0.14
N TRP A 97 -11.07 -18.43 -0.74
CA TRP A 97 -10.06 -17.40 -0.91
C TRP A 97 -10.47 -16.38 -1.98
N ALA A 98 -10.31 -15.11 -1.67
CA ALA A 98 -10.30 -14.02 -2.64
C ALA A 98 -8.87 -13.48 -2.78
N TYR A 99 -8.56 -12.94 -3.94
CA TYR A 99 -7.23 -12.44 -4.31
C TYR A 99 -7.31 -10.94 -4.56
N LEU A 100 -6.46 -10.20 -3.88
CA LEU A 100 -6.33 -8.75 -4.01
C LEU A 100 -5.02 -8.42 -4.72
N ALA A 101 -5.10 -7.87 -5.93
CA ALA A 101 -3.97 -7.23 -6.58
C ALA A 101 -3.94 -5.75 -6.23
N VAL A 102 -2.76 -5.21 -5.94
CA VAL A 102 -2.56 -3.79 -5.62
C VAL A 102 -1.40 -3.25 -6.44
N VAL A 103 -1.52 -2.02 -6.90
CA VAL A 103 -0.44 -1.22 -7.49
C VAL A 103 -0.17 -0.04 -6.57
N ILE A 104 1.08 0.12 -6.13
CA ILE A 104 1.53 1.17 -5.22
C ILE A 104 2.49 2.10 -5.96
N ASP A 105 2.27 3.41 -5.86
CA ASP A 105 3.26 4.41 -6.28
C ASP A 105 4.36 4.50 -5.21
N LEU A 106 5.60 4.23 -5.61
CA LEU A 106 6.73 4.18 -4.66
C LEU A 106 7.14 5.55 -4.15
N PHE A 107 6.73 6.65 -4.77
CA PHE A 107 6.98 7.99 -4.27
C PHE A 107 6.35 8.20 -2.88
N SER A 108 5.04 8.00 -2.79
CA SER A 108 4.27 8.27 -1.56
C SER A 108 3.85 7.00 -0.80
N ARG A 109 4.12 5.82 -1.36
CA ARG A 109 3.59 4.52 -0.90
C ARG A 109 2.07 4.41 -1.04
N LYS A 110 1.47 5.24 -1.88
CA LYS A 110 0.03 5.27 -2.10
C LYS A 110 -0.43 4.10 -2.97
N PRO A 111 -1.44 3.31 -2.57
CA PRO A 111 -2.13 2.41 -3.48
C PRO A 111 -2.90 3.23 -4.50
N VAL A 112 -2.52 3.11 -5.77
CA VAL A 112 -3.06 3.87 -6.90
C VAL A 112 -3.99 3.06 -7.78
N GLY A 113 -3.95 1.73 -7.68
CA GLY A 113 -4.88 0.83 -8.34
C GLY A 113 -4.99 -0.50 -7.62
N TRP A 114 -6.18 -1.11 -7.69
CA TRP A 114 -6.44 -2.41 -7.07
C TRP A 114 -7.58 -3.15 -7.75
N ALA A 115 -7.58 -4.46 -7.59
CA ALA A 115 -8.70 -5.31 -8.00
C ALA A 115 -8.84 -6.48 -7.05
N LEU A 116 -10.07 -6.94 -6.83
CA LEU A 116 -10.41 -8.12 -6.03
C LEU A 116 -11.12 -9.14 -6.91
N SER A 117 -10.71 -10.41 -6.84
CA SER A 117 -11.29 -11.51 -7.60
C SER A 117 -11.25 -12.82 -6.81
N LEU A 118 -12.07 -13.78 -7.21
CA LEU A 118 -12.01 -15.15 -6.70
C LEU A 118 -10.96 -16.03 -7.40
N SER A 119 -10.29 -15.48 -8.42
CA SER A 119 -9.24 -16.19 -9.18
C SER A 119 -8.00 -15.30 -9.32
N PRO A 120 -6.79 -15.81 -9.01
CA PRO A 120 -5.53 -15.08 -9.14
C PRO A 120 -5.01 -15.18 -10.59
N ASN A 121 -5.79 -14.76 -11.56
CA ASN A 121 -5.46 -14.81 -12.98
C ASN A 121 -4.84 -13.50 -13.47
N THR A 122 -4.40 -13.49 -14.75
CA THR A 122 -3.83 -12.30 -15.38
C THR A 122 -4.81 -11.11 -15.43
N ASP A 123 -6.12 -11.36 -15.55
CA ASP A 123 -7.10 -10.28 -15.60
C ASP A 123 -7.22 -9.52 -14.28
N LEU A 124 -6.93 -10.17 -13.15
CA LEU A 124 -6.88 -9.51 -11.85
C LEU A 124 -5.82 -8.40 -11.83
N VAL A 125 -4.58 -8.72 -12.23
CA VAL A 125 -3.48 -7.74 -12.25
C VAL A 125 -3.64 -6.69 -13.33
N LYS A 126 -4.25 -7.05 -14.48
CA LYS A 126 -4.60 -6.10 -15.54
C LYS A 126 -5.63 -5.08 -15.09
N LYS A 127 -6.67 -5.49 -14.35
CA LYS A 127 -7.67 -4.58 -13.77
C LYS A 127 -7.05 -3.62 -12.76
N ALA A 128 -6.15 -4.10 -11.89
CA ALA A 128 -5.45 -3.26 -10.95
C ALA A 128 -4.55 -2.23 -11.66
N LEU A 129 -3.82 -2.64 -12.70
CA LEU A 129 -2.99 -1.75 -13.50
C LEU A 129 -3.82 -0.73 -14.28
N LEU A 130 -4.94 -1.14 -14.89
CA LEU A 130 -5.85 -0.24 -15.62
C LEU A 130 -6.39 0.85 -14.69
N MET A 131 -6.89 0.46 -13.51
CA MET A 131 -7.34 1.42 -12.50
C MET A 131 -6.24 2.40 -12.11
N ALA A 132 -5.01 1.92 -11.88
CA ALA A 132 -3.86 2.78 -11.58
C ALA A 132 -3.58 3.76 -12.72
N TYR A 133 -3.56 3.27 -13.96
CA TYR A 133 -3.26 4.06 -15.14
C TYR A 133 -4.27 5.19 -15.35
N GLU A 134 -5.56 4.87 -15.32
CA GLU A 134 -6.65 5.84 -15.48
C GLU A 134 -6.71 6.84 -14.33
N SER A 135 -6.64 6.37 -13.07
CA SER A 135 -6.72 7.23 -11.88
C SER A 135 -5.56 8.22 -11.76
N ARG A 136 -4.42 7.91 -12.39
CA ARG A 136 -3.21 8.74 -12.38
C ARG A 136 -3.05 9.61 -13.64
N GLY A 137 -4.05 9.67 -14.50
CA GLY A 137 -4.04 10.49 -15.72
C GLY A 137 -3.14 9.96 -16.82
N GLU A 138 -3.09 8.63 -16.97
CA GLU A 138 -2.40 7.93 -18.05
C GLU A 138 -0.90 8.25 -18.18
N PRO A 139 -0.12 8.10 -17.10
CA PRO A 139 1.29 8.47 -17.10
C PRO A 139 2.09 7.57 -18.04
N LYS A 140 3.10 8.15 -18.71
CA LYS A 140 4.02 7.45 -19.60
C LYS A 140 5.39 7.27 -18.94
N GLY A 141 6.13 6.22 -19.34
CA GLY A 141 7.49 6.00 -18.87
C GLY A 141 7.59 5.50 -17.42
N VAL A 142 6.50 4.98 -16.86
CA VAL A 142 6.49 4.39 -15.52
C VAL A 142 7.29 3.09 -15.53
N LEU A 143 8.19 2.92 -14.56
CA LEU A 143 8.79 1.64 -14.24
C LEU A 143 7.81 0.82 -13.39
N PHE A 144 7.30 -0.29 -13.93
CA PHE A 144 6.42 -1.20 -13.19
C PHE A 144 7.22 -2.38 -12.67
N HIS A 145 7.33 -2.50 -11.36
CA HIS A 145 8.04 -3.57 -10.67
C HIS A 145 7.07 -4.56 -10.03
N SER A 146 7.38 -5.86 -10.10
CA SER A 146 6.63 -6.92 -9.41
C SER A 146 7.54 -8.11 -9.08
N ASP A 147 6.98 -9.09 -8.38
CA ASP A 147 7.57 -10.42 -8.31
C ASP A 147 7.49 -11.13 -9.67
N GLN A 148 8.06 -12.36 -9.73
CA GLN A 148 8.05 -13.19 -10.93
C GLN A 148 6.78 -14.07 -11.03
N GLY A 149 5.67 -13.68 -10.42
CA GLY A 149 4.40 -14.40 -10.51
C GLY A 149 3.93 -14.58 -11.96
N CYS A 150 3.32 -15.73 -12.26
CA CYS A 150 2.88 -16.06 -13.63
C CYS A 150 1.88 -15.04 -14.21
N GLN A 151 1.16 -14.32 -13.35
CA GLN A 151 0.25 -13.24 -13.75
C GLN A 151 1.01 -12.06 -14.37
N TYR A 152 2.12 -11.65 -13.75
CA TYR A 152 2.96 -10.53 -14.20
C TYR A 152 3.88 -10.90 -15.36
N THR A 153 4.26 -12.17 -15.48
CA THR A 153 5.08 -12.67 -16.60
C THR A 153 4.25 -13.07 -17.83
N SER A 154 2.92 -13.09 -17.72
CA SER A 154 2.00 -13.44 -18.79
C SER A 154 2.13 -12.49 -20.00
N GLN A 155 1.96 -13.03 -21.21
CA GLN A 155 1.97 -12.24 -22.44
C GLN A 155 0.94 -11.09 -22.38
N GLY A 156 -0.29 -11.36 -21.89
CA GLY A 156 -1.34 -10.36 -21.85
C GLY A 156 -1.04 -9.19 -20.92
N PHE A 157 -0.33 -9.40 -19.79
CA PHE A 157 0.10 -8.34 -18.91
C PHE A 157 1.24 -7.51 -19.53
N ARG A 158 2.22 -8.17 -20.14
CA ARG A 158 3.34 -7.53 -20.84
C ARG A 158 2.88 -6.65 -21.99
N GLN A 159 1.92 -7.13 -22.81
CA GLN A 159 1.30 -6.35 -23.87
C GLN A 159 0.60 -5.10 -23.34
N LEU A 160 -0.05 -5.18 -22.15
CA LEU A 160 -0.69 -4.04 -21.53
C LEU A 160 0.34 -2.99 -21.06
N LEU A 161 1.44 -3.42 -20.44
CA LEU A 161 2.55 -2.52 -20.07
C LEU A 161 3.13 -1.82 -21.31
N TRP A 162 3.37 -2.58 -22.39
CA TRP A 162 3.85 -2.00 -23.65
C TRP A 162 2.88 -0.96 -24.24
N ARG A 163 1.57 -1.26 -24.24
CA ARG A 163 0.52 -0.32 -24.69
C ARG A 163 0.54 0.99 -23.88
N TYR A 164 0.76 0.89 -22.58
CA TYR A 164 0.84 2.05 -21.68
C TYR A 164 2.23 2.71 -21.67
N ARG A 165 3.17 2.24 -22.50
CA ARG A 165 4.55 2.74 -22.56
C ARG A 165 5.24 2.69 -21.17
N MET A 166 5.03 1.59 -20.47
CA MET A 166 5.64 1.28 -19.18
C MET A 166 6.78 0.29 -19.37
N THR A 167 7.84 0.43 -18.58
CA THR A 167 8.98 -0.49 -18.53
C THR A 167 8.73 -1.52 -17.44
N GLN A 168 8.88 -2.81 -17.75
CA GLN A 168 8.75 -3.87 -16.77
C GLN A 168 10.06 -4.15 -16.04
N SER A 169 9.98 -4.34 -14.73
CA SER A 169 11.06 -4.79 -13.86
C SER A 169 10.56 -5.96 -13.00
N LEU A 170 11.35 -7.00 -12.82
CA LEU A 170 11.01 -8.14 -11.99
C LEU A 170 12.03 -8.35 -10.87
N SER A 171 11.54 -8.71 -9.69
CA SER A 171 12.37 -9.14 -8.56
C SER A 171 13.28 -10.29 -8.96
N ARG A 172 14.47 -10.35 -8.37
CA ARG A 172 15.34 -11.51 -8.49
C ARG A 172 14.69 -12.75 -7.86
N ARG A 173 14.93 -13.91 -8.45
CA ARG A 173 14.35 -15.17 -7.97
C ARG A 173 14.72 -15.45 -6.51
N GLY A 174 13.72 -15.79 -5.70
CA GLY A 174 13.88 -16.10 -4.28
C GLY A 174 14.30 -14.90 -3.42
N ASN A 175 14.25 -13.68 -3.95
CA ASN A 175 14.64 -12.48 -3.25
C ASN A 175 13.43 -11.59 -2.94
N CYS A 176 12.76 -11.90 -1.82
CA CYS A 176 11.59 -11.14 -1.36
C CYS A 176 11.89 -9.66 -1.04
N TRP A 177 13.16 -9.35 -0.74
CA TRP A 177 13.55 -7.95 -0.46
C TRP A 177 13.39 -7.02 -1.64
N ASP A 178 13.33 -7.55 -2.87
CA ASP A 178 13.21 -6.75 -4.08
C ASP A 178 11.80 -6.16 -4.24
N ASN A 179 10.76 -6.70 -3.54
CA ASN A 179 9.39 -6.18 -3.53
C ASN A 179 8.92 -5.74 -2.12
N ALA A 180 9.85 -5.40 -1.25
CA ALA A 180 9.59 -5.07 0.15
C ALA A 180 8.51 -3.99 0.40
N PRO A 181 8.32 -2.93 -0.42
CA PRO A 181 7.25 -1.96 -0.22
C PRO A 181 5.84 -2.54 -0.31
N THR A 182 5.56 -3.41 -1.28
CA THR A 182 4.25 -4.06 -1.44
C THR A 182 4.02 -5.13 -0.38
N GLU A 183 5.05 -5.91 -0.03
CA GLU A 183 4.96 -6.85 1.09
C GLU A 183 4.63 -6.14 2.41
N ARG A 184 5.26 -4.99 2.66
CA ARG A 184 4.98 -4.17 3.83
C ARG A 184 3.56 -3.63 3.83
N PHE A 185 3.05 -3.20 2.69
CA PHE A 185 1.66 -2.78 2.53
C PHE A 185 0.69 -3.92 2.92
N PHE A 186 0.86 -5.11 2.34
CA PHE A 186 0.00 -6.25 2.65
C PHE A 186 0.11 -6.71 4.10
N ARG A 187 1.31 -6.66 4.67
CA ARG A 187 1.49 -6.94 6.09
C ARG A 187 0.69 -5.95 6.95
N SER A 188 0.75 -4.66 6.64
CA SER A 188 -0.03 -3.64 7.33
C SER A 188 -1.53 -3.89 7.17
N LEU A 189 -2.03 -4.10 5.95
CA LEU A 189 -3.43 -4.41 5.69
C LEU A 189 -3.90 -5.61 6.52
N LYS A 190 -3.16 -6.72 6.49
CA LYS A 190 -3.55 -7.95 7.20
C LYS A 190 -3.51 -7.80 8.72
N THR A 191 -2.56 -7.04 9.25
CA THR A 191 -2.41 -6.86 10.70
C THR A 191 -3.38 -5.83 11.27
N GLU A 192 -3.61 -4.76 10.51
CA GLU A 192 -4.32 -3.59 11.01
C GLU A 192 -5.83 -3.64 10.72
N TRP A 193 -6.25 -4.39 9.69
CA TRP A 193 -7.59 -4.24 9.16
C TRP A 193 -8.34 -5.53 8.87
N VAL A 194 -7.65 -6.56 8.39
CA VAL A 194 -8.31 -7.83 8.05
C VAL A 194 -8.69 -8.57 9.33
N PRO A 195 -9.98 -8.96 9.51
CA PRO A 195 -10.40 -9.74 10.66
C PRO A 195 -9.65 -11.09 10.75
N ALA A 196 -9.32 -11.54 11.96
CA ALA A 196 -8.58 -12.80 12.17
C ALA A 196 -9.30 -14.03 11.58
N ILE A 197 -10.63 -14.03 11.59
CA ILE A 197 -11.47 -15.08 11.00
C ILE A 197 -11.73 -14.88 9.49
N GLY A 198 -11.20 -13.81 8.88
CA GLY A 198 -11.51 -13.37 7.52
C GLY A 198 -12.81 -12.58 7.43
N TYR A 199 -13.22 -12.30 6.19
CA TYR A 199 -14.46 -11.60 5.89
C TYR A 199 -15.62 -12.58 5.68
N PRO A 200 -16.88 -12.22 6.01
CA PRO A 200 -18.03 -13.09 5.77
C PRO A 200 -18.38 -13.23 4.27
N SER A 201 -18.00 -12.28 3.42
CA SER A 201 -18.24 -12.32 1.98
C SER A 201 -17.21 -11.49 1.21
N ILE A 202 -17.14 -11.71 -0.11
CA ILE A 202 -16.30 -10.89 -1.00
C ILE A 202 -16.78 -9.43 -1.07
N ALA A 203 -18.07 -9.19 -0.95
CA ALA A 203 -18.65 -7.84 -0.93
C ALA A 203 -18.20 -7.08 0.32
N THR A 204 -18.27 -7.70 1.49
CA THR A 204 -17.75 -7.14 2.75
C THR A 204 -16.25 -6.90 2.69
N ALA A 205 -15.48 -7.86 2.14
CA ALA A 205 -14.05 -7.70 1.93
C ALA A 205 -13.74 -6.47 1.06
N LYS A 206 -14.47 -6.32 -0.06
CA LYS A 206 -14.28 -5.20 -0.99
C LYS A 206 -14.50 -3.85 -0.31
N SER A 207 -15.62 -3.67 0.40
CA SER A 207 -15.93 -2.41 1.08
C SER A 207 -14.89 -2.09 2.14
N SER A 208 -14.53 -3.05 2.98
CA SER A 208 -13.54 -2.89 4.05
C SER A 208 -12.14 -2.56 3.51
N ILE A 209 -11.71 -3.22 2.41
CA ILE A 209 -10.41 -2.94 1.77
C ILE A 209 -10.36 -1.53 1.16
N ILE A 210 -11.46 -1.07 0.55
CA ILE A 210 -11.55 0.30 0.03
C ILE A 210 -11.43 1.30 1.18
N GLU A 211 -12.16 1.08 2.28
CA GLU A 211 -12.08 1.91 3.47
C GLU A 211 -10.66 1.97 4.04
N TYR A 212 -9.97 0.82 4.10
CA TYR A 212 -8.56 0.80 4.50
C TYR A 212 -7.68 1.62 3.55
N MET A 213 -7.71 1.34 2.24
CA MET A 213 -6.78 1.93 1.29
C MET A 213 -7.00 3.42 1.09
N VAL A 214 -8.26 3.85 0.98
CA VAL A 214 -8.62 5.24 0.67
C VAL A 214 -8.81 6.05 1.95
N GLY A 215 -9.58 5.53 2.90
CA GLY A 215 -9.94 6.23 4.13
C GLY A 215 -8.78 6.30 5.11
N TYR A 216 -8.26 5.15 5.53
CA TYR A 216 -7.24 5.10 6.58
C TYR A 216 -5.81 5.18 6.06
N TYR A 217 -5.39 4.23 5.19
CA TYR A 217 -3.99 4.11 4.77
C TYR A 217 -3.48 5.36 4.04
N SER A 218 -4.25 5.86 3.07
CA SER A 218 -3.82 7.00 2.25
C SER A 218 -4.07 8.36 2.91
N SER A 219 -5.07 8.47 3.81
CA SER A 219 -5.53 9.76 4.32
C SER A 219 -5.13 10.03 5.76
N LEU A 220 -4.97 8.99 6.60
CA LEU A 220 -4.78 9.15 8.04
C LEU A 220 -3.53 8.46 8.57
N ARG A 221 -3.13 7.32 7.99
CA ARG A 221 -2.07 6.49 8.51
C ARG A 221 -0.70 7.15 8.34
N PRO A 222 0.05 7.39 9.42
CA PRO A 222 1.40 7.93 9.33
C PRO A 222 2.38 6.92 8.70
N HIS A 223 3.21 7.37 7.78
CA HIS A 223 4.22 6.56 7.11
C HIS A 223 5.63 7.03 7.43
N LYS A 224 6.50 6.13 7.90
CA LYS A 224 7.89 6.46 8.18
C LYS A 224 8.64 6.98 6.94
N HIS A 225 8.37 6.40 5.76
CA HIS A 225 8.94 6.84 4.49
C HIS A 225 8.58 8.29 4.14
N ASN A 226 7.44 8.78 4.59
CA ASN A 226 6.89 10.10 4.33
C ASN A 226 7.07 11.05 5.53
N ASP A 227 8.08 10.85 6.36
CA ASP A 227 8.32 11.65 7.57
C ASP A 227 7.11 11.74 8.51
N GLY A 228 6.34 10.66 8.56
CA GLY A 228 5.13 10.55 9.39
C GLY A 228 3.87 11.08 8.72
N LEU A 229 3.92 11.59 7.51
CA LEU A 229 2.74 12.04 6.78
C LEU A 229 2.02 10.86 6.08
N PRO A 230 0.69 10.92 5.94
CA PRO A 230 -0.03 9.98 5.09
C PRO A 230 0.27 10.24 3.60
N PRO A 231 0.09 9.24 2.73
CA PRO A 231 0.39 9.34 1.29
C PRO A 231 -0.26 10.52 0.59
N ASN A 232 -1.53 10.84 0.89
CA ASN A 232 -2.24 11.95 0.28
C ASN A 232 -1.59 13.30 0.60
N GLU A 233 -1.10 13.50 1.83
CA GLU A 233 -0.48 14.76 2.22
C GLU A 233 0.90 14.97 1.56
N ILE A 234 1.68 13.90 1.37
CA ILE A 234 2.96 13.99 0.68
C ILE A 234 2.77 14.33 -0.81
N GLU A 235 1.77 13.70 -1.47
CA GLU A 235 1.45 14.03 -2.87
C GLU A 235 0.94 15.48 -3.01
N LYS A 236 0.08 15.93 -2.10
CA LYS A 236 -0.41 17.28 -2.07
C LYS A 236 0.72 18.31 -1.93
N LYS A 237 1.68 18.06 -1.05
CA LYS A 237 2.88 18.91 -0.90
C LYS A 237 3.68 18.97 -2.19
N TYR A 238 3.93 17.82 -2.83
CA TYR A 238 4.66 17.75 -4.09
C TYR A 238 3.97 18.60 -5.18
N TRP A 239 2.68 18.39 -5.43
CA TRP A 239 1.96 19.10 -6.48
C TRP A 239 1.82 20.60 -6.20
N ASN A 240 1.69 21.00 -4.94
CA ASN A 240 1.66 22.42 -4.58
C ASN A 240 3.02 23.09 -4.83
N ALA A 241 4.13 22.43 -4.53
CA ALA A 241 5.46 22.91 -4.84
C ALA A 241 5.67 23.09 -6.36
N GLN A 242 5.23 22.11 -7.17
CA GLN A 242 5.31 22.21 -8.64
C GLN A 242 4.47 23.39 -9.20
N LYS A 243 3.27 23.61 -8.67
CA LYS A 243 2.43 24.75 -9.08
C LYS A 243 3.05 26.09 -8.70
N ALA A 244 3.74 26.19 -7.57
CA ALA A 244 4.43 27.38 -7.14
C ALA A 244 5.61 27.72 -8.08
N VAL A 245 6.39 26.72 -8.49
CA VAL A 245 7.48 26.89 -9.47
C VAL A 245 6.92 27.36 -10.82
N ALA A 246 5.86 26.72 -11.33
CA ALA A 246 5.25 27.06 -12.63
C ALA A 246 4.59 28.47 -12.68
N ARG A 247 4.33 29.08 -11.51
CA ARG A 247 3.80 30.46 -11.45
C ARG A 247 4.91 31.53 -11.43
N ASN A 248 6.13 31.11 -11.13
CA ASN A 248 7.29 32.02 -11.01
C ASN A 248 8.22 31.94 -12.24
N THR A 249 7.88 31.12 -13.23
CA THR A 249 8.48 31.06 -14.58
C THR A 249 7.57 31.64 -15.65
#